data_b87f806c2aa7a960ee20ceb712878fc4
#
_entry.id   b87f806c2aa7a960ee20ceb712878fc4
#
_cell.length_a   1.000
_cell.length_b   1.000
_cell.length_c   1.000
_cell.angle_alpha   90.00
_cell.angle_beta   90.00
_cell.angle_gamma   90.00
#
_symmetry.space_group_name_H-M   'P 1'
#
loop_
_entity.id
_entity.type
_entity.pdbx_description
1 polymer ?
#
loop_
_entity_poly.entity_id
_entity_poly.type
_entity_poly.pdbx_seq_one_letter_code
_entity_poly.pdbx_strand_id
1 'polypeptide(L)'
;MKNFFLTSNKLNSDSPSSGLPYSPSPKDLGYFFPAEFAPHEATWLSWPHKEASWPGKIESIYPNYALFIKELTKGELVRINIADEQMKQFAMRHLQKINTDLSRVEFYLHPTNDAWCRDHGPAFLINPNASEKKVIVDWGYNAWGDKYPPYDLDDVIPTKIAQQFKLPVYHPGIVMEGGSVEFNGAGTLLTSTACLLNQTEILI
;
A
#
# COMPACT_ATOMS: atom_id res chain seq x y z
N MET A 1 -21.21 24.46 2.46
CA MET A 1 -20.89 23.08 2.10
C MET A 1 -21.77 22.65 0.94
N LYS A 2 -21.23 22.49 -0.25
CA LYS A 2 -21.99 21.99 -1.40
C LYS A 2 -21.65 20.51 -1.56
N ASN A 3 -22.62 19.65 -1.31
CA ASN A 3 -22.51 18.22 -1.56
C ASN A 3 -22.53 17.99 -3.07
N PHE A 4 -21.43 17.56 -3.64
CA PHE A 4 -21.39 17.06 -5.01
C PHE A 4 -21.62 15.55 -4.99
N PHE A 5 -22.80 15.11 -5.38
CA PHE A 5 -23.05 13.74 -5.76
C PHE A 5 -22.62 13.58 -7.23
N LEU A 6 -21.57 12.82 -7.48
CA LEU A 6 -21.24 12.37 -8.82
C LEU A 6 -22.22 11.24 -9.20
N THR A 7 -23.27 11.58 -9.92
CA THR A 7 -24.10 10.61 -10.62
C THR A 7 -23.32 10.07 -11.82
N SER A 8 -23.33 8.75 -11.99
CA SER A 8 -22.72 8.07 -13.13
C SER A 8 -23.37 8.52 -14.43
N ASN A 9 -22.84 9.54 -15.08
CA ASN A 9 -23.18 9.83 -16.47
C ASN A 9 -22.54 8.78 -17.36
N LYS A 10 -23.37 8.08 -18.14
CA LYS A 10 -22.93 7.24 -19.25
C LYS A 10 -22.04 8.07 -20.17
N LEU A 11 -20.75 7.80 -20.17
CA LEU A 11 -19.85 8.30 -21.18
C LEU A 11 -20.24 7.64 -22.51
N ASN A 12 -20.63 8.44 -23.48
CA ASN A 12 -20.87 7.99 -24.85
C ASN A 12 -19.59 7.37 -25.42
N SER A 13 -19.71 6.11 -25.81
CA SER A 13 -18.66 5.31 -26.43
C SER A 13 -18.53 5.67 -27.92
N ASP A 14 -17.92 6.78 -28.26
CA ASP A 14 -17.51 7.07 -29.63
C ASP A 14 -16.10 7.70 -29.63
N SER A 15 -15.10 6.88 -29.32
CA SER A 15 -13.71 7.14 -29.68
C SER A 15 -13.19 5.96 -30.49
N PRO A 16 -12.43 6.16 -31.58
CA PRO A 16 -11.94 5.07 -32.41
C PRO A 16 -10.99 4.21 -31.58
N SER A 17 -11.31 2.94 -31.43
CA SER A 17 -10.51 1.93 -30.74
C SER A 17 -9.15 1.81 -31.44
N SER A 18 -8.09 2.26 -30.78
CA SER A 18 -6.73 1.76 -31.03
C SER A 18 -6.79 0.25 -30.83
N GLY A 19 -6.48 -0.53 -31.85
CA GLY A 19 -6.71 -1.99 -31.94
C GLY A 19 -5.82 -2.86 -31.05
N LEU A 20 -5.62 -2.47 -29.79
CA LEU A 20 -5.05 -3.32 -28.75
C LEU A 20 -6.17 -4.17 -28.12
N PRO A 21 -5.96 -5.46 -27.90
CA PRO A 21 -6.96 -6.30 -27.26
C PRO A 21 -7.33 -5.74 -25.89
N TYR A 22 -8.62 -5.55 -25.63
CA TYR A 22 -9.14 -5.13 -24.34
C TYR A 22 -8.72 -6.13 -23.27
N SER A 23 -7.92 -5.67 -22.31
CA SER A 23 -7.62 -6.44 -21.11
C SER A 23 -8.63 -6.07 -20.02
N PRO A 24 -9.38 -7.03 -19.48
CA PRO A 24 -10.40 -6.74 -18.49
C PRO A 24 -9.78 -6.14 -17.22
N SER A 25 -10.43 -5.13 -16.67
CA SER A 25 -10.03 -4.57 -15.38
C SER A 25 -10.34 -5.55 -14.24
N PRO A 26 -9.73 -5.40 -13.06
CA PRO A 26 -10.10 -6.21 -11.90
C PRO A 26 -11.60 -6.17 -11.59
N LYS A 27 -12.25 -5.03 -11.76
CA LYS A 27 -13.70 -4.87 -11.59
C LYS A 27 -14.50 -5.73 -12.56
N ASP A 28 -14.09 -5.79 -13.83
CA ASP A 28 -14.77 -6.62 -14.84
C ASP A 28 -14.65 -8.11 -14.53
N LEU A 29 -13.61 -8.49 -13.79
CA LEU A 29 -13.36 -9.84 -13.29
C LEU A 29 -14.02 -10.10 -11.92
N GLY A 30 -14.81 -9.16 -11.41
CA GLY A 30 -15.55 -9.28 -10.16
C GLY A 30 -14.73 -9.07 -8.90
N TYR A 31 -13.52 -8.49 -9.00
CA TYR A 31 -12.75 -8.08 -7.82
C TYR A 31 -13.27 -6.75 -7.26
N PHE A 32 -13.17 -6.62 -5.94
CA PHE A 32 -13.50 -5.39 -5.22
C PHE A 32 -12.46 -5.08 -4.15
N PHE A 33 -12.37 -3.82 -3.75
CA PHE A 33 -11.52 -3.38 -2.66
C PHE A 33 -12.29 -3.54 -1.35
N PRO A 34 -11.83 -4.39 -0.40
CA PRO A 34 -12.51 -4.58 0.87
C PRO A 34 -12.39 -3.33 1.74
N ALA A 35 -13.35 -3.16 2.67
CA ALA A 35 -13.20 -2.13 3.70
C ALA A 35 -11.98 -2.40 4.57
N GLU A 36 -11.34 -1.33 5.09
CA GLU A 36 -10.16 -1.46 5.92
C GLU A 36 -10.43 -2.22 7.23
N PHE A 37 -11.66 -2.18 7.72
CA PHE A 37 -12.11 -2.93 8.90
C PHE A 37 -12.59 -4.37 8.60
N ALA A 38 -12.46 -4.85 7.37
CA ALA A 38 -12.68 -6.26 7.05
C ALA A 38 -11.61 -7.14 7.72
N PRO A 39 -11.87 -8.44 7.95
CA PRO A 39 -10.87 -9.31 8.56
C PRO A 39 -9.56 -9.32 7.80
N HIS A 40 -8.46 -9.06 8.50
CA HIS A 40 -7.11 -9.02 7.95
C HIS A 40 -6.42 -10.38 8.06
N GLU A 41 -5.64 -10.74 7.06
CA GLU A 41 -4.66 -11.83 7.14
C GLU A 41 -3.37 -11.33 7.80
N ALA A 42 -2.90 -10.15 7.39
CA ALA A 42 -1.68 -9.52 7.87
C ALA A 42 -1.70 -8.02 7.61
N THR A 43 -0.92 -7.28 8.39
CA THR A 43 -0.57 -5.88 8.13
C THR A 43 0.85 -5.78 7.59
N TRP A 44 1.04 -5.06 6.47
CA TRP A 44 2.35 -4.75 5.89
C TRP A 44 2.92 -3.48 6.49
N LEU A 45 4.20 -3.53 6.84
CA LEU A 45 4.99 -2.43 7.36
C LEU A 45 6.34 -2.36 6.65
N SER A 46 7.02 -1.22 6.71
CA SER A 46 8.44 -1.07 6.38
C SER A 46 9.19 -0.62 7.62
N TRP A 47 10.33 -1.25 7.95
CA TRP A 47 11.08 -0.87 9.15
C TRP A 47 11.66 0.53 9.01
N PRO A 48 11.46 1.45 9.98
CA PRO A 48 12.00 2.80 9.94
C PRO A 48 13.53 2.80 9.88
N HIS A 49 14.12 3.57 8.95
CA HIS A 49 15.57 3.60 8.77
C HIS A 49 16.12 4.94 8.25
N LYS A 50 15.27 5.81 7.72
CA LYS A 50 15.66 7.08 7.11
C LYS A 50 15.71 8.19 8.17
N GLU A 51 16.91 8.56 8.63
CA GLU A 51 17.10 9.62 9.64
C GLU A 51 16.43 10.95 9.23
N ALA A 52 16.47 11.29 7.93
CA ALA A 52 15.87 12.52 7.43
C ALA A 52 14.36 12.62 7.66
N SER A 53 13.64 11.50 7.81
CA SER A 53 12.22 11.46 8.13
C SER A 53 11.93 11.71 9.61
N TRP A 54 12.92 11.49 10.47
CA TRP A 54 12.85 11.73 11.92
C TRP A 54 14.10 12.43 12.44
N PRO A 55 14.41 13.69 12.03
CA PRO A 55 15.69 14.33 12.33
C PRO A 55 15.97 14.39 13.83
N GLY A 56 17.06 13.73 14.25
CA GLY A 56 17.50 13.62 15.64
C GLY A 56 16.55 12.81 16.56
N LYS A 57 15.59 12.06 15.99
CA LYS A 57 14.57 11.34 16.76
C LYS A 57 14.42 9.87 16.40
N ILE A 58 15.10 9.37 15.38
CA ILE A 58 14.90 8.00 14.88
C ILE A 58 15.11 6.95 15.97
N GLU A 59 16.06 7.14 16.87
CA GLU A 59 16.32 6.24 17.99
C GLU A 59 15.11 6.12 18.94
N SER A 60 14.32 7.19 19.09
CA SER A 60 13.09 7.19 19.90
C SER A 60 11.90 6.55 19.18
N ILE A 61 11.97 6.41 17.86
CA ILE A 61 10.93 5.77 17.05
C ILE A 61 10.96 4.25 17.24
N TYR A 62 12.14 3.62 17.26
CA TYR A 62 12.27 2.17 17.31
C TYR A 62 11.51 1.49 18.46
N PRO A 63 11.57 1.95 19.72
CA PRO A 63 10.78 1.35 20.79
C PRO A 63 9.26 1.48 20.59
N ASN A 64 8.81 2.62 20.09
CA ASN A 64 7.40 2.87 19.83
C ASN A 64 6.89 2.04 18.64
N TYR A 65 7.71 1.93 17.60
CA TYR A 65 7.40 1.10 16.44
C TYR A 65 7.36 -0.39 16.80
N ALA A 66 8.30 -0.85 17.62
CA ALA A 66 8.28 -2.20 18.15
C ALA A 66 7.03 -2.47 19.01
N LEU A 67 6.61 -1.50 19.83
CA LEU A 67 5.37 -1.62 20.62
C LEU A 67 4.14 -1.69 19.70
N PHE A 68 4.07 -0.89 18.66
CA PHE A 68 3.02 -0.96 17.66
C PHE A 68 2.94 -2.35 17.01
N ILE A 69 4.08 -2.91 16.57
CA ILE A 69 4.15 -4.27 16.04
C ILE A 69 3.68 -5.30 17.06
N LYS A 70 4.11 -5.18 18.30
CA LYS A 70 3.68 -6.08 19.38
C LYS A 70 2.16 -6.07 19.57
N GLU A 71 1.54 -4.90 19.51
CA GLU A 71 0.09 -4.80 19.64
C GLU A 71 -0.64 -5.42 18.43
N LEU A 72 -0.14 -5.21 17.22
CA LEU A 72 -0.68 -5.85 16.00
C LEU A 72 -0.60 -7.39 16.07
N THR A 73 0.51 -7.94 16.58
CA THR A 73 0.68 -9.41 16.65
C THR A 73 -0.34 -10.09 17.56
N LYS A 74 -1.11 -9.37 18.38
CA LYS A 74 -2.20 -9.94 19.17
C LYS A 74 -3.40 -10.35 18.30
N GLY A 75 -3.61 -9.68 17.16
CA GLY A 75 -4.76 -9.88 16.28
C GLY A 75 -4.42 -10.53 14.94
N GLU A 76 -3.26 -10.23 14.36
CA GLU A 76 -2.91 -10.59 12.99
C GLU A 76 -1.41 -10.84 12.78
N LEU A 77 -1.03 -11.36 11.62
CA LEU A 77 0.37 -11.43 11.20
C LEU A 77 0.88 -10.01 10.88
N VAL A 78 2.15 -9.76 11.15
CA VAL A 78 2.81 -8.52 10.75
C VAL A 78 3.92 -8.85 9.77
N ARG A 79 3.85 -8.30 8.57
CA ARG A 79 4.82 -8.47 7.49
C ARG A 79 5.66 -7.20 7.35
N ILE A 80 6.97 -7.34 7.43
CA ILE A 80 7.88 -6.19 7.51
C ILE A 80 8.87 -6.22 6.37
N ASN A 81 8.86 -5.17 5.54
CA ASN A 81 9.89 -4.92 4.54
C ASN A 81 11.18 -4.48 5.24
N ILE A 82 12.29 -5.07 4.83
CA ILE A 82 13.65 -4.78 5.32
C ILE A 82 14.60 -4.66 4.15
N ALA A 83 15.68 -3.89 4.33
CA ALA A 83 16.68 -3.72 3.29
C ALA A 83 17.63 -4.91 3.21
N ASP A 84 17.99 -5.49 4.35
CA ASP A 84 18.99 -6.54 4.46
C ASP A 84 18.85 -7.32 5.78
N GLU A 85 19.69 -8.34 5.96
CA GLU A 85 19.71 -9.16 7.17
C GLU A 85 20.19 -8.37 8.40
N GLN A 86 21.05 -7.34 8.22
CA GLN A 86 21.49 -6.49 9.33
C GLN A 86 20.31 -5.68 9.91
N MET A 87 19.49 -5.10 9.05
CA MET A 87 18.26 -4.40 9.46
C MET A 87 17.28 -5.37 10.13
N LYS A 88 17.12 -6.59 9.61
CA LYS A 88 16.30 -7.62 10.24
C LYS A 88 16.76 -7.93 11.66
N GLN A 89 18.06 -8.16 11.86
CA GLN A 89 18.61 -8.44 13.18
C GLN A 89 18.44 -7.25 14.13
N PHE A 90 18.55 -6.03 13.61
CA PHE A 90 18.28 -4.82 14.37
C PHE A 90 16.82 -4.76 14.82
N ALA A 91 15.87 -4.94 13.91
CA ALA A 91 14.44 -4.97 14.21
C ALA A 91 14.09 -6.06 15.23
N MET A 92 14.62 -7.28 15.02
CA MET A 92 14.40 -8.42 15.92
C MET A 92 14.83 -8.11 17.36
N ARG A 93 15.98 -7.44 17.57
CA ARG A 93 16.44 -7.06 18.92
C ARG A 93 15.44 -6.15 19.62
N HIS A 94 14.86 -5.18 18.91
CA HIS A 94 13.83 -4.29 19.46
C HIS A 94 12.55 -5.04 19.83
N LEU A 95 12.11 -5.97 18.98
CA LEU A 95 10.92 -6.78 19.21
C LEU A 95 11.11 -7.76 20.38
N GLN A 96 12.27 -8.43 20.44
CA GLN A 96 12.62 -9.35 21.53
C GLN A 96 12.67 -8.65 22.89
N LYS A 97 13.25 -7.43 22.94
CA LYS A 97 13.39 -6.65 24.17
C LYS A 97 12.06 -6.40 24.88
N ILE A 98 10.95 -6.36 24.14
CA ILE A 98 9.62 -6.14 24.68
C ILE A 98 8.74 -7.39 24.67
N ASN A 99 9.32 -8.57 24.43
CA ASN A 99 8.63 -9.86 24.35
C ASN A 99 7.48 -9.87 23.33
N THR A 100 7.76 -9.46 22.09
CA THR A 100 6.83 -9.58 20.96
C THR A 100 6.74 -11.05 20.55
N ASP A 101 5.55 -11.53 20.18
CA ASP A 101 5.36 -12.85 19.59
C ASP A 101 5.95 -12.89 18.17
N LEU A 102 7.19 -13.34 18.05
CA LEU A 102 7.90 -13.42 16.77
C LEU A 102 7.36 -14.51 15.84
N SER A 103 6.54 -15.45 16.32
CA SER A 103 5.88 -16.42 15.44
C SER A 103 4.83 -15.76 14.54
N ARG A 104 4.43 -14.54 14.85
CA ARG A 104 3.49 -13.71 14.10
C ARG A 104 4.15 -12.55 13.35
N VAL A 105 5.49 -12.56 13.22
CA VAL A 105 6.25 -11.55 12.47
C VAL A 105 7.00 -12.22 11.33
N GLU A 106 6.76 -11.75 10.12
CA GLU A 106 7.44 -12.18 8.92
C GLU A 106 8.28 -11.04 8.35
N PHE A 107 9.53 -11.34 7.95
CA PHE A 107 10.42 -10.35 7.32
C PHE A 107 10.61 -10.68 5.85
N TYR A 108 10.53 -9.66 5.01
CA TYR A 108 10.72 -9.75 3.57
C TYR A 108 11.84 -8.82 3.11
N LEU A 109 12.76 -9.38 2.30
CA LEU A 109 13.89 -8.63 1.76
C LEU A 109 13.42 -7.75 0.59
N HIS A 110 12.74 -6.68 0.94
CA HIS A 110 12.27 -5.64 0.05
C HIS A 110 12.84 -4.30 0.52
N PRO A 111 14.01 -3.87 0.01
CA PRO A 111 14.56 -2.55 0.34
C PRO A 111 13.57 -1.43 -0.01
N THR A 112 13.46 -0.44 0.87
CA THR A 112 12.64 0.76 0.72
C THR A 112 13.48 2.02 0.88
N ASN A 113 13.02 3.14 0.34
CA ASN A 113 13.64 4.45 0.59
C ASN A 113 13.18 5.02 1.94
N ASP A 114 11.95 4.71 2.36
CA ASP A 114 11.37 5.16 3.63
C ASP A 114 10.35 4.14 4.19
N ALA A 115 9.67 4.48 5.29
CA ALA A 115 8.80 3.56 6.02
C ALA A 115 7.29 3.81 5.82
N TRP A 116 6.89 4.56 4.80
CA TRP A 116 5.51 5.01 4.56
C TRP A 116 4.66 3.96 3.84
N CYS A 117 4.56 2.77 4.45
CA CYS A 117 3.85 1.63 3.88
C CYS A 117 2.35 1.88 3.67
N ARG A 118 1.76 2.83 4.41
CA ARG A 118 0.39 3.31 4.18
C ARG A 118 0.22 3.90 2.78
N ASP A 119 1.26 4.60 2.29
CA ASP A 119 1.18 5.36 1.05
C ASP A 119 1.67 4.53 -0.16
N HIS A 120 2.78 3.81 -0.01
CA HIS A 120 3.37 3.01 -1.09
C HIS A 120 2.98 1.52 -1.05
N GLY A 121 2.20 1.08 -0.05
CA GLY A 121 1.82 -0.32 0.08
C GLY A 121 0.84 -0.79 -1.00
N PRO A 122 0.75 -2.11 -1.24
CA PRO A 122 -0.12 -2.67 -2.27
C PRO A 122 -1.60 -2.51 -1.94
N ALA A 123 -2.41 -2.18 -2.96
CA ALA A 123 -3.86 -2.24 -2.87
C ALA A 123 -4.34 -3.66 -3.21
N PHE A 124 -4.72 -4.44 -2.20
CA PHE A 124 -5.25 -5.78 -2.38
C PHE A 124 -6.74 -5.74 -2.75
N LEU A 125 -7.08 -6.29 -3.90
CA LEU A 125 -8.47 -6.55 -4.27
C LEU A 125 -8.78 -8.03 -4.08
N ILE A 126 -10.02 -8.34 -3.73
CA ILE A 126 -10.47 -9.70 -3.48
C ILE A 126 -11.67 -10.08 -4.35
N ASN A 127 -11.70 -11.35 -4.79
CA ASN A 127 -12.86 -12.02 -5.35
C ASN A 127 -12.94 -13.45 -4.80
N PRO A 128 -13.80 -13.73 -3.81
CA PRO A 128 -13.94 -15.06 -3.21
C PRO A 128 -14.30 -16.17 -4.19
N ASN A 129 -14.90 -15.82 -5.34
CA ASN A 129 -15.40 -16.75 -6.35
C ASN A 129 -14.40 -17.00 -7.48
N ALA A 130 -13.31 -16.21 -7.58
CA ALA A 130 -12.28 -16.42 -8.59
C ALA A 130 -11.34 -17.57 -8.21
N SER A 131 -10.68 -18.16 -9.20
CA SER A 131 -9.59 -19.13 -8.99
C SER A 131 -8.42 -18.49 -8.23
N GLU A 132 -8.03 -17.28 -8.65
CA GLU A 132 -7.11 -16.42 -7.90
C GLU A 132 -7.95 -15.45 -7.05
N LYS A 133 -7.96 -15.67 -5.73
CA LYS A 133 -8.85 -14.92 -4.83
C LYS A 133 -8.39 -13.51 -4.50
N LYS A 134 -7.12 -13.22 -4.74
CA LYS A 134 -6.49 -11.94 -4.43
C LYS A 134 -5.69 -11.45 -5.63
N VAL A 135 -5.77 -10.17 -5.90
CA VAL A 135 -4.89 -9.50 -6.87
C VAL A 135 -4.39 -8.19 -6.27
N ILE A 136 -3.33 -7.64 -6.82
CA ILE A 136 -2.76 -6.37 -6.39
C ILE A 136 -3.02 -5.32 -7.48
N VAL A 137 -3.42 -4.13 -7.07
CA VAL A 137 -3.30 -2.92 -7.89
C VAL A 137 -2.08 -2.17 -7.38
N ASP A 138 -1.14 -1.97 -8.29
CA ASP A 138 0.10 -1.23 -8.08
C ASP A 138 -0.11 0.20 -8.60
N TRP A 139 -0.56 1.09 -7.71
CA TRP A 139 -0.70 2.50 -7.97
C TRP A 139 0.67 3.15 -7.93
N GLY A 140 0.92 4.14 -8.79
CA GLY A 140 2.15 4.91 -8.71
C GLY A 140 2.28 5.65 -7.38
N TYR A 141 3.50 5.70 -6.87
CA TYR A 141 3.89 6.44 -5.68
C TYR A 141 4.97 7.47 -6.04
N ASN A 142 4.80 8.73 -5.67
CA ASN A 142 5.74 9.80 -5.99
C ASN A 142 6.16 10.66 -4.79
N ALA A 143 6.01 10.13 -3.57
CA ALA A 143 6.34 10.81 -2.32
C ALA A 143 5.72 12.20 -2.21
N TRP A 144 4.40 12.25 -2.42
CA TRP A 144 3.54 13.46 -2.34
C TRP A 144 3.97 14.56 -3.32
N GLY A 145 4.20 14.17 -4.58
CA GLY A 145 4.59 15.12 -5.63
C GLY A 145 6.05 15.54 -5.53
N ASP A 146 6.98 14.58 -5.48
CA ASP A 146 8.44 14.80 -5.40
C ASP A 146 8.92 15.57 -4.16
N LYS A 147 8.14 15.59 -3.06
CA LYS A 147 8.57 16.29 -1.84
C LYS A 147 9.71 15.61 -1.11
N TYR A 148 9.82 14.28 -1.20
CA TYR A 148 10.77 13.49 -0.41
C TYR A 148 11.50 12.41 -1.24
N PRO A 149 12.21 12.80 -2.32
CA PRO A 149 12.98 11.85 -3.11
C PRO A 149 14.20 11.30 -2.33
N PRO A 150 14.78 10.14 -2.72
CA PRO A 150 14.25 9.22 -3.73
C PRO A 150 13.09 8.38 -3.18
N TYR A 151 12.27 7.79 -4.08
CA TYR A 151 11.16 6.90 -3.74
C TYR A 151 11.04 5.70 -4.69
N ASP A 152 12.01 5.51 -5.54
CA ASP A 152 12.05 4.46 -6.56
C ASP A 152 11.99 3.04 -5.98
N LEU A 153 12.52 2.84 -4.77
CA LEU A 153 12.43 1.57 -4.06
C LEU A 153 11.05 1.37 -3.42
N ASP A 154 10.40 2.45 -3.02
CA ASP A 154 9.07 2.43 -2.42
C ASP A 154 8.00 2.15 -3.48
N ASP A 155 8.09 2.83 -4.64
CA ASP A 155 7.15 2.73 -5.76
C ASP A 155 7.02 1.28 -6.30
N VAL A 156 8.07 0.47 -6.21
CA VAL A 156 8.06 -0.91 -6.71
C VAL A 156 7.63 -1.97 -5.67
N ILE A 157 7.31 -1.56 -4.44
CA ILE A 157 6.95 -2.50 -3.35
C ILE A 157 5.72 -3.35 -3.69
N PRO A 158 4.61 -2.79 -4.23
CA PRO A 158 3.44 -3.61 -4.58
C PRO A 158 3.77 -4.72 -5.58
N THR A 159 4.55 -4.42 -6.61
CA THR A 159 5.01 -5.42 -7.58
C THR A 159 5.93 -6.46 -6.95
N LYS A 160 6.86 -6.10 -6.05
CA LYS A 160 7.70 -7.07 -5.33
C LYS A 160 6.88 -8.01 -4.45
N ILE A 161 5.87 -7.49 -3.76
CA ILE A 161 4.94 -8.29 -2.96
C ILE A 161 4.12 -9.22 -3.86
N ALA A 162 3.62 -8.73 -5.00
CA ALA A 162 2.92 -9.56 -5.98
C ALA A 162 3.78 -10.74 -6.44
N GLN A 163 5.04 -10.50 -6.78
CA GLN A 163 6.00 -11.53 -7.19
C GLN A 163 6.26 -12.55 -6.07
N GLN A 164 6.47 -12.07 -4.84
CA GLN A 164 6.71 -12.91 -3.65
C GLN A 164 5.57 -13.90 -3.40
N PHE A 165 4.33 -13.44 -3.56
CA PHE A 165 3.12 -14.23 -3.31
C PHE A 165 2.53 -14.85 -4.59
N LYS A 166 3.15 -14.62 -5.75
CA LYS A 166 2.69 -15.08 -7.07
C LYS A 166 1.28 -14.62 -7.40
N LEU A 167 0.96 -13.39 -7.01
CA LEU A 167 -0.34 -12.76 -7.26
C LEU A 167 -0.32 -11.98 -8.58
N PRO A 168 -1.43 -11.94 -9.32
CA PRO A 168 -1.59 -11.02 -10.44
C PRO A 168 -1.45 -9.58 -9.95
N VAL A 169 -0.81 -8.73 -10.77
CA VAL A 169 -0.66 -7.30 -10.49
C VAL A 169 -1.18 -6.49 -11.66
N TYR A 170 -1.87 -5.41 -11.37
CA TYR A 170 -2.42 -4.45 -12.32
C TYR A 170 -1.77 -3.08 -12.10
N HIS A 171 -1.32 -2.46 -13.18
CA HIS A 171 -0.68 -1.14 -13.16
C HIS A 171 -1.58 -0.12 -13.87
N PRO A 172 -2.35 0.70 -13.14
CA PRO A 172 -3.23 1.71 -13.74
C PRO A 172 -2.49 2.85 -14.44
N GLY A 173 -1.21 3.07 -14.09
CA GLY A 173 -0.39 4.15 -14.64
C GLY A 173 -0.73 5.54 -14.10
N ILE A 174 -1.38 5.61 -12.95
CA ILE A 174 -1.68 6.88 -12.25
C ILE A 174 -1.14 6.81 -10.81
N VAL A 175 -0.76 7.95 -10.27
CA VAL A 175 -0.35 8.07 -8.86
C VAL A 175 -1.58 8.10 -7.98
N MET A 176 -1.62 7.22 -6.99
CA MET A 176 -2.64 7.23 -5.94
C MET A 176 -2.05 6.63 -4.65
N GLU A 177 -1.62 7.47 -3.77
CA GLU A 177 -1.06 7.07 -2.48
C GLU A 177 -2.16 6.62 -1.52
N GLY A 178 -1.94 5.51 -0.82
CA GLY A 178 -2.95 4.89 0.04
C GLY A 178 -3.45 5.80 1.18
N GLY A 179 -2.60 6.73 1.66
CA GLY A 179 -2.99 7.75 2.64
C GLY A 179 -3.97 8.80 2.13
N SER A 180 -4.16 8.89 0.81
CA SER A 180 -5.06 9.87 0.17
C SER A 180 -6.50 9.39 0.04
N VAL A 181 -6.80 8.13 0.36
CA VAL A 181 -8.10 7.49 0.10
C VAL A 181 -8.58 6.63 1.25
N GLU A 182 -9.91 6.57 1.43
CA GLU A 182 -10.59 5.69 2.35
C GLU A 182 -11.71 4.93 1.64
N PHE A 183 -11.85 3.64 1.90
CA PHE A 183 -12.84 2.77 1.25
C PHE A 183 -13.77 2.11 2.27
N ASN A 184 -15.06 2.03 1.92
CA ASN A 184 -16.04 1.32 2.74
C ASN A 184 -16.26 -0.13 2.31
N GLY A 185 -15.58 -0.62 1.27
CA GLY A 185 -15.78 -1.96 0.72
C GLY A 185 -17.08 -2.17 -0.07
N ALA A 186 -17.92 -1.14 -0.19
CA ALA A 186 -19.23 -1.19 -0.85
C ALA A 186 -19.34 -0.22 -2.04
N GLY A 187 -18.19 0.17 -2.62
CA GLY A 187 -18.13 1.03 -3.80
C GLY A 187 -18.09 2.53 -3.50
N THR A 188 -17.95 2.95 -2.23
CA THR A 188 -17.74 4.35 -1.87
C THR A 188 -16.27 4.59 -1.55
N LEU A 189 -15.72 5.67 -2.12
CA LEU A 189 -14.39 6.19 -1.84
C LEU A 189 -14.52 7.59 -1.26
N LEU A 190 -13.80 7.88 -0.18
CA LEU A 190 -13.64 9.20 0.40
C LEU A 190 -12.21 9.67 0.15
N THR A 191 -12.05 10.89 -0.35
CA THR A 191 -10.75 11.51 -0.64
C THR A 191 -10.85 13.02 -0.58
N SER A 192 -9.73 13.72 -0.79
CA SER A 192 -9.70 15.17 -0.93
C SER A 192 -9.24 15.60 -2.33
N THR A 193 -9.72 16.76 -2.79
CA THR A 193 -9.27 17.37 -4.04
C THR A 193 -7.79 17.74 -3.99
N ALA A 194 -7.26 18.03 -2.80
CA ALA A 194 -5.85 18.35 -2.61
C ALA A 194 -4.94 17.16 -2.88
N CYS A 195 -5.42 15.91 -2.65
CA CYS A 195 -4.64 14.71 -2.90
C CYS A 195 -4.78 14.21 -4.33
N LEU A 196 -6.02 14.08 -4.85
CA LEU A 196 -6.24 13.41 -6.14
C LEU A 196 -6.45 14.35 -7.32
N LEU A 197 -6.55 15.67 -7.12
CA LEU A 197 -6.70 16.66 -8.19
C LEU A 197 -5.61 17.74 -8.14
N ASN A 198 -4.57 17.55 -7.34
CA ASN A 198 -3.44 18.45 -7.29
C ASN A 198 -2.50 18.17 -8.46
N GLN A 199 -2.25 19.19 -9.30
CA GLN A 199 -1.39 19.06 -10.49
C GLN A 199 0.07 18.70 -10.17
N THR A 200 0.53 18.89 -8.95
CA THR A 200 1.89 18.52 -8.53
C THR A 200 1.98 17.09 -7.96
N GLU A 201 0.86 16.53 -7.49
CA GLU A 201 0.82 15.17 -6.93
C GLU A 201 0.40 14.14 -7.98
N ILE A 202 -0.43 14.55 -8.95
CA ILE A 202 -0.84 13.70 -10.06
C ILE A 202 -0.10 14.17 -11.32
N LEU A 203 1.10 13.64 -11.53
CA LEU A 203 1.75 13.72 -12.84
C LEU A 203 1.12 12.64 -13.72
N ILE A 204 0.19 13.05 -14.57
CA ILE A 204 -0.34 12.23 -15.68
C ILE A 204 0.59 12.37 -16.85
#